data_ae1a93521cee2cde856f90a8f88566d9
#
_entry.id   ae1a93521cee2cde856f90a8f88566d9
#
_cell.length_a   1.000
_cell.length_b   1.000
_cell.length_c   1.000
_cell.angle_alpha   90.00
_cell.angle_beta   90.00
_cell.angle_gamma   90.00
#
_symmetry.space_group_name_H-M   'P 1'
#
loop_
_entity.id
_entity.type
_entity.pdbx_description
1 polymer ?
#
loop_
_entity_poly.entity_id
_entity_poly.type
_entity_poly.pdbx_seq_one_letter_code
_entity_poly.pdbx_strand_id
1 'polypeptide(L)'
;MASAICQLIPAAEVRLFGSRARGEAGPDSDVDLLITVPDAWLASRDRFALLADLWGAVAQPDLSVDLVLHSCSEAARRAQQPGSLVHEAFRDGVLLNGRL
;
A
#
# COMPACT_ATOMS: atom_id res chain seq x y z
N MET A 1 -8.57 -7.94 1.15
CA MET A 1 -7.54 -7.06 1.71
C MET A 1 -7.71 -5.61 1.28
N ALA A 2 -7.72 -5.33 0.00
CA ALA A 2 -7.97 -3.97 -0.49
C ALA A 2 -9.34 -3.43 -0.06
N SER A 3 -10.36 -4.26 -0.04
CA SER A 3 -11.70 -3.90 0.44
C SER A 3 -11.69 -3.39 1.87
N ALA A 4 -11.00 -4.08 2.77
CA ALA A 4 -10.91 -3.68 4.17
C ALA A 4 -10.20 -2.33 4.32
N ILE A 5 -9.15 -2.10 3.54
CA ILE A 5 -8.42 -0.83 3.52
C ILE A 5 -9.32 0.29 3.02
N CYS A 6 -10.06 0.05 1.94
CA CYS A 6 -10.95 1.07 1.37
C CYS A 6 -12.18 1.36 2.23
N GLN A 7 -12.56 0.46 3.12
CA GLN A 7 -13.60 0.73 4.12
C GLN A 7 -13.11 1.76 5.15
N LEU A 8 -11.83 1.70 5.51
CA LEU A 8 -11.23 2.68 6.43
C LEU A 8 -10.91 3.99 5.71
N ILE A 9 -10.44 3.89 4.47
CA ILE A 9 -10.01 5.06 3.69
C ILE A 9 -10.60 4.94 2.28
N PRO A 10 -11.81 5.47 2.05
CA PRO A 10 -12.47 5.32 0.75
C PRO A 10 -11.67 5.90 -0.43
N ALA A 11 -10.84 6.90 -0.18
CA ALA A 11 -10.04 7.54 -1.23
C ALA A 11 -8.67 6.90 -1.45
N ALA A 12 -8.35 5.81 -0.74
CA ALA A 12 -7.05 5.17 -0.84
C ALA A 12 -6.88 4.40 -2.15
N GLU A 13 -5.67 4.42 -2.68
CA GLU A 13 -5.24 3.49 -3.72
C GLU A 13 -4.34 2.44 -3.06
N VAL A 14 -4.58 1.17 -3.37
CA VAL A 14 -3.84 0.05 -2.80
C VAL A 14 -3.12 -0.68 -3.93
N ARG A 15 -1.79 -0.71 -3.87
CA ARG A 15 -0.95 -1.40 -4.85
C ARG A 15 -0.24 -2.57 -4.21
N LEU A 16 -0.32 -3.71 -4.85
CA LEU A 16 0.50 -4.88 -4.52
C LEU A 16 1.83 -4.73 -5.25
N PHE A 17 2.94 -4.87 -4.54
CA PHE A 17 4.27 -4.82 -5.15
C PHE A 17 5.15 -5.93 -4.58
N GLY A 18 6.43 -5.94 -4.97
CA GLY A 18 7.36 -6.96 -4.53
C GLY A 18 7.20 -8.27 -5.27
N SER A 19 7.64 -9.37 -4.66
CA SER A 19 7.71 -10.67 -5.32
C SER A 19 6.35 -11.19 -5.77
N ARG A 20 5.28 -10.95 -5.00
CA ARG A 20 3.94 -11.41 -5.38
C ARG A 20 3.41 -10.69 -6.63
N ALA A 21 3.71 -9.41 -6.78
CA ALA A 21 3.31 -8.66 -7.97
C ALA A 21 4.04 -9.14 -9.22
N ARG A 22 5.28 -9.59 -9.05
CA ARG A 22 6.10 -10.09 -10.17
C ARG A 22 5.87 -11.57 -10.49
N GLY A 23 5.00 -12.25 -9.73
CA GLY A 23 4.76 -13.68 -9.92
C GLY A 23 5.90 -14.57 -9.45
N GLU A 24 6.81 -14.04 -8.63
CA GLU A 24 7.98 -14.76 -8.11
C GLU A 24 7.77 -15.27 -6.69
N ALA A 25 6.59 -15.06 -6.12
CA ALA A 25 6.32 -15.38 -4.73
C ALA A 25 6.24 -16.88 -4.48
N GLY A 26 6.91 -17.33 -3.41
CA GLY A 26 6.71 -18.65 -2.85
C GLY A 26 5.59 -18.62 -1.80
N PRO A 27 5.27 -19.78 -1.20
CA PRO A 27 4.18 -19.88 -0.22
C PRO A 27 4.41 -19.03 1.04
N ASP A 28 5.66 -18.75 1.38
CA ASP A 28 6.02 -17.97 2.57
C ASP A 28 6.35 -16.51 2.28
N SER A 29 6.13 -16.07 1.05
CA SER A 29 6.42 -14.68 0.68
C SER A 29 5.44 -13.72 1.33
N ASP A 30 5.97 -12.56 1.79
CA ASP A 30 5.15 -11.49 2.34
C ASP A 30 4.30 -10.83 1.26
N VAL A 31 3.21 -10.24 1.70
CA VAL A 31 2.39 -9.36 0.86
C VAL A 31 2.85 -7.93 1.11
N ASP A 32 3.33 -7.27 0.09
CA ASP A 32 3.80 -5.88 0.18
C ASP A 32 2.76 -4.96 -0.45
N LEU A 33 2.20 -4.06 0.35
CA LEU A 33 1.17 -3.13 -0.10
C LEU A 33 1.63 -1.68 0.05
N LEU A 34 1.46 -0.91 -1.00
CA LEU A 34 1.63 0.54 -0.97
C LEU A 34 0.25 1.18 -0.96
N ILE A 35 -0.03 1.95 0.09
CA ILE A 35 -1.29 2.66 0.24
C ILE A 35 -1.01 4.15 0.02
N THR A 36 -1.68 4.74 -0.96
CA THR A 36 -1.57 6.18 -1.22
C THR A 36 -2.91 6.84 -0.96
N VAL A 37 -2.88 8.00 -0.31
CA VAL A 37 -4.08 8.74 0.08
C VAL A 37 -3.92 10.21 -0.31
N PRO A 38 -5.04 10.93 -0.52
CA PRO A 38 -4.96 12.36 -0.82
C PRO A 38 -4.23 13.13 0.28
N ASP A 39 -3.41 14.09 -0.11
CA ASP A 39 -2.59 14.88 0.83
C ASP A 39 -3.44 15.57 1.90
N ALA A 40 -4.52 16.20 1.49
CA ALA A 40 -5.39 16.92 2.42
C ALA A 40 -6.06 15.98 3.43
N TRP A 41 -6.40 14.78 3.01
CA TRP A 41 -7.01 13.78 3.89
C TRP A 41 -6.01 13.32 4.96
N LEU A 42 -4.75 13.10 4.57
CA LEU A 42 -3.71 12.60 5.49
C LEU A 42 -3.17 13.68 6.42
N ALA A 43 -3.16 14.95 5.97
CA ALA A 43 -2.53 16.05 6.69
C ALA A 43 -3.08 16.26 8.11
N SER A 44 -4.35 15.97 8.34
CA SER A 44 -5.01 16.17 9.63
C SER A 44 -5.09 14.89 10.48
N ARG A 45 -4.41 13.82 10.08
CA ARG A 45 -4.52 12.53 10.76
C ARG A 45 -3.20 12.09 11.37
N ASP A 46 -3.31 11.32 12.45
CA ASP A 46 -2.15 10.68 13.07
C ASP A 46 -1.78 9.43 12.25
N ARG A 47 -0.63 9.48 11.59
CA ARG A 47 -0.15 8.36 10.74
C ARG A 47 0.06 7.07 11.51
N PHE A 48 0.54 7.16 12.75
CA PHE A 48 0.79 5.97 13.57
C PHE A 48 -0.52 5.28 13.94
N ALA A 49 -1.51 6.06 14.36
CA ALA A 49 -2.83 5.52 14.69
C ALA A 49 -3.48 4.90 13.45
N LEU A 50 -3.36 5.58 12.31
CA LEU A 50 -3.90 5.09 11.04
C LEU A 50 -3.24 3.79 10.61
N LEU A 51 -1.91 3.70 10.72
CA LEU A 51 -1.19 2.46 10.39
C LEU A 51 -1.62 1.32 11.29
N ALA A 52 -1.83 1.57 12.58
CA ALA A 52 -2.31 0.54 13.49
C ALA A 52 -3.68 0.01 13.07
N ASP A 53 -4.58 0.91 12.67
CA ASP A 53 -5.91 0.52 12.18
C ASP A 53 -5.82 -0.28 10.88
N LEU A 54 -4.94 0.12 9.98
CA LEU A 54 -4.71 -0.60 8.72
C LEU A 54 -4.13 -1.99 8.95
N TRP A 55 -3.15 -2.12 9.86
CA TRP A 55 -2.60 -3.42 10.23
C TRP A 55 -3.69 -4.35 10.77
N GLY A 56 -4.56 -3.83 11.63
CA GLY A 56 -5.69 -4.59 12.16
C GLY A 56 -6.65 -5.06 11.06
N ALA A 57 -6.87 -4.21 10.06
CA ALA A 57 -7.79 -4.51 8.96
C ALA A 57 -7.28 -5.61 8.04
N VAL A 58 -5.95 -5.73 7.87
CA VAL A 58 -5.36 -6.71 6.94
C VAL A 58 -4.78 -7.93 7.64
N ALA A 59 -4.76 -7.96 8.97
CA ALA A 59 -4.16 -9.06 9.73
C ALA A 59 -4.83 -10.39 9.43
N GLN A 60 -4.02 -11.41 9.15
CA GLN A 60 -4.47 -12.79 8.94
C GLN A 60 -3.44 -13.73 9.59
N PRO A 61 -3.89 -14.85 10.22
CA PRO A 61 -2.99 -15.69 10.99
C PRO A 61 -1.81 -16.28 10.20
N ASP A 62 -2.03 -16.60 8.94
CA ASP A 62 -1.03 -17.30 8.13
C ASP A 62 -0.39 -16.41 7.06
N LEU A 63 -0.57 -15.09 7.17
CA LEU A 63 -0.13 -14.18 6.13
C LEU A 63 0.62 -13.00 6.73
N SER A 64 1.85 -12.79 6.27
CA SER A 64 2.64 -11.62 6.63
C SER A 64 2.39 -10.51 5.62
N VAL A 65 1.99 -9.33 6.11
CA VAL A 65 1.67 -8.19 5.27
C VAL A 65 2.52 -6.99 5.70
N ASP A 66 3.22 -6.39 4.75
CA ASP A 66 3.96 -5.16 4.97
C ASP A 66 3.20 -4.00 4.34
N LEU A 67 2.98 -2.95 5.12
CA LEU A 67 2.25 -1.76 4.67
C LEU A 67 3.18 -0.57 4.58
N VAL A 68 3.10 0.15 3.46
CA VAL A 68 3.76 1.44 3.26
C VAL A 68 2.67 2.46 2.99
N LEU A 69 2.62 3.52 3.78
CA LEU A 69 1.60 4.56 3.67
C LEU A 69 2.25 5.89 3.29
N HIS A 70 1.79 6.46 2.19
CA HIS A 70 2.24 7.78 1.74
C HIS A 70 1.06 8.61 1.25
N SER A 71 1.19 9.94 1.33
CA SER A 71 0.29 10.83 0.61
C SER A 71 0.58 10.74 -0.89
N CYS A 72 -0.36 11.17 -1.72
CA CYS A 72 -0.17 11.17 -3.17
C CYS A 72 1.06 11.96 -3.61
N SER A 73 1.31 13.12 -3.01
CA SER A 73 2.48 13.95 -3.33
C SER A 73 3.80 13.27 -2.94
N GLU A 74 3.85 12.66 -1.76
CA GLU A 74 5.02 11.92 -1.31
C GLU A 74 5.31 10.75 -2.24
N ALA A 75 4.27 10.00 -2.59
CA ALA A 75 4.41 8.85 -3.49
C ALA A 75 4.91 9.29 -4.86
N ALA A 76 4.39 10.38 -5.41
CA ALA A 76 4.82 10.91 -6.70
C ALA A 76 6.31 11.28 -6.69
N ARG A 77 6.78 11.93 -5.62
CA ARG A 77 8.20 12.29 -5.49
C ARG A 77 9.09 11.06 -5.39
N ARG A 78 8.70 10.10 -4.56
CA ARG A 78 9.50 8.89 -4.35
C ARG A 78 9.50 7.98 -5.57
N ALA A 79 8.43 7.99 -6.35
CA ALA A 79 8.34 7.21 -7.58
C ALA A 79 9.37 7.63 -8.62
N GLN A 80 9.87 8.87 -8.54
CA GLN A 80 10.89 9.39 -9.44
C GLN A 80 12.32 9.00 -9.03
N GLN A 81 12.48 8.38 -7.87
CA GLN A 81 13.77 7.98 -7.34
C GLN A 81 14.04 6.51 -7.68
N PRO A 82 14.91 6.20 -8.66
CA PRO A 82 15.25 4.83 -8.99
C PRO A 82 15.80 4.09 -7.78
N GLY A 83 15.35 2.87 -7.57
CA GLY A 83 15.75 2.05 -6.44
C GLY A 83 14.91 2.22 -5.18
N SER A 84 13.98 3.19 -5.14
CA SER A 84 13.06 3.31 -4.01
C SER A 84 11.94 2.27 -4.10
N LEU A 85 11.37 1.90 -2.95
CA LEU A 85 10.23 0.99 -2.91
C LEU A 85 9.05 1.53 -3.72
N VAL A 86 8.81 2.82 -3.63
CA VAL A 86 7.69 3.46 -4.34
C VAL A 86 7.90 3.41 -5.84
N HIS A 87 9.13 3.63 -6.30
CA HIS A 87 9.48 3.50 -7.71
C HIS A 87 9.16 2.09 -8.23
N GLU A 88 9.57 1.06 -7.51
CA GLU A 88 9.26 -0.34 -7.84
C GLU A 88 7.75 -0.59 -7.86
N ALA A 89 7.04 -0.08 -6.86
CA ALA A 89 5.60 -0.29 -6.74
C ALA A 89 4.84 0.31 -7.93
N PHE A 90 5.26 1.46 -8.42
CA PHE A 90 4.62 2.06 -9.60
C PHE A 90 5.04 1.40 -10.91
N ARG A 91 6.28 0.90 -10.97
CA ARG A 91 6.76 0.23 -12.19
C ARG A 91 6.17 -1.16 -12.37
N ASP A 92 6.23 -1.99 -11.32
CA ASP A 92 5.90 -3.41 -11.37
C ASP A 92 4.64 -3.78 -10.58
N GLY A 93 4.10 -2.87 -9.79
CA GLY A 93 2.97 -3.14 -8.92
C GLY A 93 1.65 -3.24 -9.64
N VAL A 94 0.69 -3.87 -8.95
CA VAL A 94 -0.67 -4.06 -9.44
C VAL A 94 -1.63 -3.29 -8.55
N LEU A 95 -2.44 -2.41 -9.15
CA LEU A 95 -3.48 -1.68 -8.43
C LEU A 95 -4.62 -2.64 -8.10
N LEU A 96 -4.87 -2.85 -6.81
CA LEU A 96 -5.86 -3.83 -6.35
C LEU A 96 -7.29 -3.29 -6.32
N ASN A 97 -7.44 -1.97 -6.16
CA ASN A 97 -8.74 -1.32 -6.13
C ASN A 97 -8.89 -0.39 -7.33
N GLY A 98 -8.61 -0.93 -8.52
CA GLY A 98 -8.67 -0.15 -9.75
C GLY A 98 -9.95 0.67 -9.87
N ARG A 99 -9.81 1.92 -10.25
CA ARG A 99 -10.92 2.79 -10.57
C ARG A 99 -11.01 2.93 -12.07
N LEU A 100 -12.18 2.69 -12.54
CA LEU A 100 -12.47 2.88 -13.96
C LEU A 100 -13.20 4.17 -14.16
#